data_28b45046406bb2622e0bade3a8207090
#
_entry.id   28b45046406bb2622e0bade3a8207090
#
_cell.length_a   1.000
_cell.length_b   1.000
_cell.length_c   1.000
_cell.angle_alpha   90.00
_cell.angle_beta   90.00
_cell.angle_gamma   90.00
#
_symmetry.space_group_name_H-M   'P 1'
#
loop_
_entity.id
_entity.type
_entity.pdbx_description
1 polymer ?
#
loop_
_entity_poly.entity_id
_entity_poly.type
_entity_poly.pdbx_seq_one_letter_code
_entity_poly.pdbx_strand_id
1 'polypeptide(L)'
;MGLHPSQIIIGYEEASKKALSLLNEESLVAKRVDDPSNPVAVAEAIKASIASKVPNYGEFFANLVARACINSLPDVAKNFDIDNIRVVHILGSSVEDSTFLSGFLVKRNAEGSIDRMVKPRIAVYSCPLDTQQAETKGTVLIQNANELLNYSKGEEDLAEAFVAKLVNANINVVVSGGSISDIVLHFLDKYKIMAVKILSKFELRRVARAVRAAILSELK
;
A
#
# COMPACT_ATOMS: atom_id res chain seq x y z
N MET A 1 -30.28 -34.21 -21.73
CA MET A 1 -31.52 -33.66 -21.19
C MET A 1 -31.90 -32.44 -22.02
N GLY A 2 -33.02 -32.46 -22.73
CA GLY A 2 -33.32 -31.58 -23.86
C GLY A 2 -33.86 -30.17 -23.56
N LEU A 3 -33.37 -29.47 -22.53
CA LEU A 3 -33.76 -28.09 -22.29
C LEU A 3 -32.95 -27.13 -23.15
N HIS A 4 -33.63 -26.21 -23.82
CA HIS A 4 -32.97 -25.18 -24.60
C HIS A 4 -32.25 -24.16 -23.70
N PRO A 5 -31.05 -23.68 -24.04
CA PRO A 5 -30.29 -22.74 -23.23
C PRO A 5 -31.07 -21.49 -22.80
N SER A 6 -31.95 -20.94 -23.65
CA SER A 6 -32.78 -19.78 -23.33
C SER A 6 -33.74 -20.05 -22.17
N GLN A 7 -34.29 -21.25 -22.06
CA GLN A 7 -35.19 -21.63 -20.94
C GLN A 7 -34.40 -21.75 -19.63
N ILE A 8 -33.18 -22.25 -19.70
CA ILE A 8 -32.26 -22.33 -18.55
C ILE A 8 -31.90 -20.92 -18.05
N ILE A 9 -31.60 -19.99 -18.96
CA ILE A 9 -31.29 -18.60 -18.62
C ILE A 9 -32.48 -17.95 -17.89
N ILE A 10 -33.71 -18.07 -18.41
CA ILE A 10 -34.90 -17.53 -17.77
C ILE A 10 -35.08 -18.11 -16.36
N GLY A 11 -34.91 -19.43 -16.21
CA GLY A 11 -34.99 -20.07 -14.89
C GLY A 11 -33.93 -19.54 -13.90
N TYR A 12 -32.69 -19.31 -14.34
CA TYR A 12 -31.65 -18.72 -13.48
C TYR A 12 -31.95 -17.27 -13.13
N GLU A 13 -32.48 -16.48 -14.06
CA GLU A 13 -32.87 -15.09 -13.77
C GLU A 13 -34.00 -15.01 -12.73
N GLU A 14 -35.01 -15.84 -12.85
CA GLU A 14 -36.09 -15.92 -11.86
C GLU A 14 -35.61 -16.41 -10.50
N ALA A 15 -34.78 -17.45 -10.47
CA ALA A 15 -34.15 -17.94 -9.25
C ALA A 15 -33.28 -16.86 -8.58
N SER A 16 -32.51 -16.12 -9.36
CA SER A 16 -31.68 -15.00 -8.86
C SER A 16 -32.54 -13.89 -8.24
N LYS A 17 -33.60 -13.47 -8.92
CA LYS A 17 -34.55 -12.46 -8.39
C LYS A 17 -35.20 -12.94 -7.09
N LYS A 18 -35.61 -14.20 -7.02
CA LYS A 18 -36.21 -14.78 -5.82
C LYS A 18 -35.18 -14.87 -4.68
N ALA A 19 -33.94 -15.30 -4.96
CA ALA A 19 -32.89 -15.36 -3.97
C ALA A 19 -32.56 -13.97 -3.39
N LEU A 20 -32.49 -12.94 -4.24
CA LEU A 20 -32.25 -11.56 -3.80
C LEU A 20 -33.42 -11.03 -2.94
N SER A 21 -34.70 -11.39 -3.28
CA SER A 21 -35.84 -10.99 -2.45
C SER A 21 -35.80 -11.65 -1.07
N LEU A 22 -35.40 -12.93 -1.00
CA LEU A 22 -35.29 -13.67 0.26
C LEU A 22 -34.19 -13.12 1.17
N LEU A 23 -33.07 -12.67 0.59
CA LEU A 23 -31.98 -12.04 1.37
C LEU A 23 -32.43 -10.77 2.10
N ASN A 24 -33.42 -10.07 1.58
CA ASN A 24 -33.99 -8.85 2.18
C ASN A 24 -35.08 -9.11 3.20
N GLU A 25 -35.58 -10.35 3.34
CA GLU A 25 -36.59 -10.70 4.32
C GLU A 25 -36.00 -10.72 5.74
N GLU A 26 -36.60 -9.96 6.64
CA GLU A 26 -36.13 -9.87 8.04
C GLU A 26 -36.14 -11.21 8.77
N SER A 27 -37.04 -12.11 8.37
CA SER A 27 -37.16 -13.46 8.94
C SER A 27 -35.93 -14.35 8.70
N LEU A 28 -35.14 -14.05 7.67
CA LEU A 28 -33.92 -14.79 7.32
C LEU A 28 -32.63 -14.17 7.88
N VAL A 29 -32.72 -12.98 8.46
CA VAL A 29 -31.60 -12.33 9.09
C VAL A 29 -31.33 -12.97 10.45
N ALA A 30 -30.26 -13.77 10.54
CA ALA A 30 -29.89 -14.45 11.78
C ALA A 30 -29.29 -13.50 12.82
N LYS A 31 -28.51 -12.51 12.41
CA LYS A 31 -27.87 -11.52 13.28
C LYS A 31 -27.59 -10.24 12.52
N ARG A 32 -27.80 -9.10 13.17
CA ARG A 32 -27.41 -7.78 12.67
C ARG A 32 -26.24 -7.27 13.49
N VAL A 33 -25.34 -6.55 12.85
CA VAL A 33 -24.27 -5.81 13.51
C VAL A 33 -24.67 -4.34 13.52
N ASP A 34 -25.16 -3.87 14.66
CA ASP A 34 -25.64 -2.49 14.82
C ASP A 34 -24.46 -1.50 14.89
N ASP A 35 -23.39 -1.92 15.52
CA ASP A 35 -22.16 -1.12 15.62
C ASP A 35 -20.98 -1.82 14.93
N PRO A 36 -20.60 -1.36 13.71
CA PRO A 36 -19.46 -1.90 12.98
C PRO A 36 -18.10 -1.56 13.63
N SER A 37 -18.05 -0.70 14.64
CA SER A 37 -16.83 -0.37 15.36
C SER A 37 -16.55 -1.34 16.51
N ASN A 38 -17.49 -2.20 16.86
CA ASN A 38 -17.34 -3.18 17.93
C ASN A 38 -16.63 -4.44 17.41
N PRO A 39 -15.37 -4.72 17.84
CA PRO A 39 -14.58 -5.84 17.33
C PRO A 39 -15.19 -7.21 17.63
N VAL A 40 -15.87 -7.35 18.77
CA VAL A 40 -16.49 -8.62 19.15
C VAL A 40 -17.69 -8.91 18.27
N ALA A 41 -18.57 -7.94 18.05
CA ALA A 41 -19.74 -8.10 17.20
C ALA A 41 -19.37 -8.41 15.74
N VAL A 42 -18.34 -7.72 15.22
CA VAL A 42 -17.82 -7.96 13.87
C VAL A 42 -17.15 -9.34 13.79
N ALA A 43 -16.34 -9.74 14.77
CA ALA A 43 -15.68 -11.05 14.79
C ALA A 43 -16.72 -12.19 14.80
N GLU A 44 -17.77 -12.09 15.60
CA GLU A 44 -18.86 -13.08 15.61
C GLU A 44 -19.59 -13.16 14.27
N ALA A 45 -19.85 -12.04 13.62
CA ALA A 45 -20.54 -11.99 12.33
C ALA A 45 -19.73 -12.67 11.22
N ILE A 46 -18.41 -12.48 11.19
CA ILE A 46 -17.54 -13.05 10.15
C ILE A 46 -17.04 -14.46 10.46
N LYS A 47 -17.15 -14.91 11.73
CA LYS A 47 -16.65 -16.21 12.20
C LYS A 47 -17.15 -17.38 11.36
N ALA A 48 -18.45 -17.41 11.04
CA ALA A 48 -19.05 -18.48 10.25
C ALA A 48 -18.46 -18.55 8.83
N SER A 49 -18.24 -17.39 8.20
CA SER A 49 -17.64 -17.28 6.86
C SER A 49 -16.19 -17.76 6.85
N ILE A 50 -15.42 -17.43 7.87
CA ILE A 50 -14.02 -17.85 7.99
C ILE A 50 -13.93 -19.34 8.34
N ALA A 51 -14.72 -19.81 9.30
CA ALA A 51 -14.73 -21.21 9.73
C ALA A 51 -15.12 -22.17 8.59
N SER A 52 -15.93 -21.74 7.63
CA SER A 52 -16.27 -22.53 6.45
C SER A 52 -15.04 -22.82 5.54
N LYS A 53 -14.00 -22.02 5.62
CA LYS A 53 -12.75 -22.16 4.84
C LYS A 53 -11.60 -22.72 5.68
N VAL A 54 -11.49 -22.29 6.94
CA VAL A 54 -10.41 -22.66 7.85
C VAL A 54 -11.01 -23.05 9.21
N PRO A 55 -11.58 -24.26 9.35
CA PRO A 55 -12.38 -24.64 10.53
C PRO A 55 -11.56 -24.60 11.84
N ASN A 56 -10.29 -25.01 11.81
CA ASN A 56 -9.47 -25.10 13.01
C ASN A 56 -9.06 -23.74 13.60
N TYR A 57 -9.06 -22.69 12.81
CA TYR A 57 -8.59 -21.35 13.17
C TYR A 57 -9.66 -20.27 13.03
N GLY A 58 -10.94 -20.68 12.90
CA GLY A 58 -12.04 -19.76 12.61
C GLY A 58 -12.18 -18.62 13.61
N GLU A 59 -12.04 -18.91 14.91
CA GLU A 59 -12.13 -17.90 15.96
C GLU A 59 -10.90 -16.96 16.00
N PHE A 60 -9.72 -17.55 15.88
CA PHE A 60 -8.46 -16.79 15.84
C PHE A 60 -8.45 -15.78 14.69
N PHE A 61 -8.73 -16.25 13.48
CA PHE A 61 -8.77 -15.38 12.31
C PHE A 61 -9.93 -14.39 12.32
N ALA A 62 -11.10 -14.76 12.87
CA ALA A 62 -12.20 -13.83 13.00
C ALA A 62 -11.82 -12.61 13.86
N ASN A 63 -11.15 -12.83 14.99
CA ASN A 63 -10.66 -11.75 15.83
C ASN A 63 -9.57 -10.91 15.16
N LEU A 64 -8.64 -11.55 14.44
CA LEU A 64 -7.57 -10.86 13.72
C LEU A 64 -8.12 -9.98 12.60
N VAL A 65 -9.03 -10.53 11.78
CA VAL A 65 -9.66 -9.83 10.66
C VAL A 65 -10.56 -8.71 11.15
N ALA A 66 -11.34 -8.92 12.22
CA ALA A 66 -12.18 -7.88 12.80
C ALA A 66 -11.35 -6.66 13.22
N ARG A 67 -10.22 -6.86 13.90
CA ARG A 67 -9.29 -5.78 14.26
C ARG A 67 -8.75 -5.04 13.03
N ALA A 68 -8.37 -5.78 11.99
CA ALA A 68 -7.88 -5.18 10.76
C ALA A 68 -8.95 -4.34 10.05
N CYS A 69 -10.18 -4.84 9.97
CA CYS A 69 -11.31 -4.14 9.36
C CYS A 69 -11.64 -2.84 10.12
N ILE A 70 -11.72 -2.90 11.43
CA ILE A 70 -12.06 -1.73 12.26
C ILE A 70 -10.97 -0.66 12.18
N ASN A 71 -9.70 -1.07 12.20
CA ASN A 71 -8.59 -0.11 12.07
C ASN A 71 -8.55 0.57 10.69
N SER A 72 -9.12 -0.07 9.68
CA SER A 72 -9.21 0.46 8.31
C SER A 72 -10.55 1.13 8.01
N LEU A 73 -11.45 1.18 8.99
CA LEU A 73 -12.79 1.73 8.81
C LEU A 73 -12.70 3.25 8.64
N PRO A 74 -13.20 3.82 7.53
CA PRO A 74 -13.29 5.27 7.37
C PRO A 74 -14.45 5.85 8.20
N ASP A 75 -14.45 7.18 8.40
CA ASP A 75 -15.52 7.88 9.11
C ASP A 75 -16.92 7.58 8.54
N VAL A 76 -17.00 7.36 7.23
CA VAL A 76 -18.19 6.88 6.55
C VAL A 76 -18.03 5.41 6.20
N ALA A 77 -18.68 4.52 6.94
CA ALA A 77 -18.54 3.06 6.79
C ALA A 77 -18.84 2.54 5.36
N LYS A 78 -19.68 3.23 4.58
CA LYS A 78 -19.98 2.88 3.17
C LYS A 78 -18.75 2.98 2.26
N ASN A 79 -17.73 3.72 2.66
CA ASN A 79 -16.50 3.91 1.90
C ASN A 79 -15.38 2.93 2.34
N PHE A 80 -15.75 1.86 3.04
CA PHE A 80 -14.79 0.82 3.40
C PHE A 80 -14.20 0.17 2.14
N ASP A 81 -12.88 0.13 2.10
CA ASP A 81 -12.12 -0.41 0.98
C ASP A 81 -11.18 -1.51 1.51
N ILE A 82 -11.45 -2.75 1.12
CA ILE A 82 -10.67 -3.92 1.52
C ILE A 82 -9.21 -3.86 1.06
N ASP A 83 -8.93 -3.11 -0.01
CA ASP A 83 -7.58 -2.93 -0.52
C ASP A 83 -6.65 -2.18 0.45
N ASN A 84 -7.22 -1.52 1.47
CA ASN A 84 -6.44 -0.90 2.53
C ASN A 84 -5.84 -1.93 3.51
N ILE A 85 -6.34 -3.17 3.51
CA ILE A 85 -5.83 -4.26 4.34
C ILE A 85 -4.87 -5.11 3.52
N ARG A 86 -3.61 -5.19 3.97
CA ARG A 86 -2.58 -5.99 3.30
C ARG A 86 -2.23 -7.23 4.12
N VAL A 87 -2.42 -8.40 3.52
CA VAL A 87 -1.91 -9.66 4.07
C VAL A 87 -0.50 -9.89 3.58
N VAL A 88 0.43 -10.08 4.51
CA VAL A 88 1.84 -10.33 4.23
C VAL A 88 2.24 -11.69 4.78
N HIS A 89 2.75 -12.57 3.93
CA HIS A 89 3.24 -13.88 4.31
C HIS A 89 4.71 -13.79 4.69
N ILE A 90 5.03 -14.24 5.91
CA ILE A 90 6.40 -14.29 6.44
C ILE A 90 6.69 -15.75 6.77
N LEU A 91 7.83 -16.27 6.31
CA LEU A 91 8.28 -17.62 6.57
C LEU A 91 8.94 -17.72 7.96
N GLY A 92 8.87 -18.90 8.57
CA GLY A 92 9.63 -19.22 9.78
C GLY A 92 8.83 -19.19 11.08
N SER A 93 7.49 -19.15 11.02
CA SER A 93 6.63 -19.15 12.20
C SER A 93 5.35 -19.98 11.98
N SER A 94 4.57 -20.19 13.03
CA SER A 94 3.29 -20.89 12.97
C SER A 94 2.15 -19.98 12.55
N VAL A 95 0.99 -20.57 12.21
CA VAL A 95 -0.23 -19.81 11.89
C VAL A 95 -0.69 -18.98 13.10
N GLU A 96 -0.50 -19.50 14.31
CA GLU A 96 -0.92 -18.87 15.57
C GLU A 96 -0.10 -17.62 15.91
N ASP A 97 1.11 -17.50 15.35
CA ASP A 97 1.96 -16.31 15.49
C ASP A 97 1.53 -15.16 14.58
N SER A 98 0.50 -15.37 13.73
CA SER A 98 -0.04 -14.32 12.88
C SER A 98 -0.60 -13.18 13.73
N THR A 99 -0.19 -11.97 13.43
CA THR A 99 -0.58 -10.79 14.20
C THR A 99 -1.09 -9.66 13.32
N PHE A 100 -1.90 -8.81 13.91
CA PHE A 100 -2.32 -7.55 13.28
C PHE A 100 -1.32 -6.45 13.63
N LEU A 101 -0.85 -5.75 12.58
CA LEU A 101 0.02 -4.59 12.69
C LEU A 101 -0.75 -3.35 12.22
N SER A 102 -0.86 -2.33 13.09
CA SER A 102 -1.36 -1.03 12.70
C SER A 102 -0.24 -0.25 12.01
N GLY A 103 -0.33 -0.13 10.68
CA GLY A 103 0.70 0.49 9.86
C GLY A 103 0.87 -0.21 8.53
N PHE A 104 2.05 -0.12 7.96
CA PHE A 104 2.36 -0.76 6.68
C PHE A 104 3.68 -1.54 6.78
N LEU A 105 3.68 -2.78 6.28
CA LEU A 105 4.85 -3.63 6.21
C LEU A 105 5.34 -3.74 4.77
N VAL A 106 6.59 -3.35 4.53
CA VAL A 106 7.30 -3.52 3.26
C VAL A 106 8.29 -4.66 3.40
N LYS A 107 8.25 -5.65 2.48
CA LYS A 107 9.22 -6.76 2.45
C LYS A 107 10.55 -6.34 1.81
N ARG A 108 11.09 -5.20 2.22
CA ARG A 108 12.36 -4.67 1.76
C ARG A 108 13.04 -3.91 2.88
N ASN A 109 14.35 -3.92 2.85
CA ASN A 109 15.16 -3.06 3.71
C ASN A 109 15.14 -1.62 3.19
N ALA A 110 15.50 -0.68 4.04
CA ALA A 110 15.81 0.66 3.61
C ALA A 110 17.04 0.64 2.67
N GLU A 111 17.08 1.55 1.73
CA GLU A 111 18.25 1.82 0.91
C GLU A 111 19.15 2.77 1.71
N GLY A 112 20.46 2.58 1.63
CA GLY A 112 21.42 3.41 2.36
C GLY A 112 21.74 2.92 3.78
N SER A 113 22.32 3.81 4.59
CA SER A 113 22.87 3.48 5.91
C SER A 113 21.88 3.60 7.06
N ILE A 114 20.72 4.23 6.84
CA ILE A 114 19.73 4.54 7.88
C ILE A 114 18.59 3.54 7.82
N ASP A 115 18.42 2.75 8.87
CA ASP A 115 17.42 1.70 8.98
C ASP A 115 16.28 2.02 9.97
N ARG A 116 16.44 3.08 10.79
CA ARG A 116 15.45 3.42 11.82
C ARG A 116 15.26 4.94 11.96
N MET A 117 14.00 5.37 11.99
CA MET A 117 13.62 6.76 12.21
C MET A 117 12.41 6.85 13.17
N VAL A 118 12.42 7.82 14.08
CA VAL A 118 11.34 8.03 15.06
C VAL A 118 10.50 9.23 14.65
N LYS A 119 9.17 9.04 14.54
CA LYS A 119 8.19 10.08 14.15
C LYS A 119 8.59 10.86 12.89
N PRO A 120 8.93 10.17 11.78
CA PRO A 120 9.41 10.83 10.59
C PRO A 120 8.31 11.60 9.87
N ARG A 121 8.71 12.64 9.14
CA ARG A 121 7.90 13.22 8.06
C ARG A 121 8.28 12.52 6.77
N ILE A 122 7.29 12.00 6.05
CA ILE A 122 7.48 11.10 4.93
C ILE A 122 7.04 11.79 3.63
N ALA A 123 7.90 11.81 2.62
CA ALA A 123 7.55 12.17 1.25
C ALA A 123 7.43 10.91 0.39
N VAL A 124 6.41 10.86 -0.46
CA VAL A 124 6.16 9.71 -1.34
C VAL A 124 6.22 10.16 -2.79
N TYR A 125 7.16 9.58 -3.55
CA TYR A 125 7.35 9.85 -4.97
C TYR A 125 6.94 8.63 -5.80
N SER A 126 6.19 8.84 -6.87
CA SER A 126 5.87 7.79 -7.84
C SER A 126 6.92 7.63 -8.94
N CYS A 127 7.77 8.64 -9.10
CA CYS A 127 8.87 8.66 -10.07
C CYS A 127 10.17 8.10 -9.46
N PRO A 128 11.15 7.72 -10.29
CA PRO A 128 12.51 7.46 -9.85
C PRO A 128 13.12 8.71 -9.22
N LEU A 129 13.98 8.52 -8.22
CA LEU A 129 14.81 9.57 -7.65
C LEU A 129 16.14 9.59 -8.41
N ASP A 130 16.10 10.16 -9.60
CA ASP A 130 17.23 10.27 -10.49
C ASP A 130 17.22 11.63 -11.17
N THR A 131 18.34 12.32 -11.15
CA THR A 131 18.51 13.63 -11.78
C THR A 131 18.82 13.53 -13.27
N GLN A 132 19.14 12.33 -13.78
CA GLN A 132 19.63 12.11 -15.14
C GLN A 132 18.54 11.74 -16.16
N GLN A 133 17.29 11.55 -15.78
CA GLN A 133 16.24 11.17 -16.73
C GLN A 133 15.74 12.37 -17.54
N ALA A 134 16.43 12.66 -18.63
CA ALA A 134 15.82 13.40 -19.70
C ALA A 134 14.77 12.50 -20.38
N GLU A 135 13.54 12.98 -20.53
CA GLU A 135 12.46 12.28 -21.23
C GLU A 135 12.76 12.04 -22.72
N THR A 136 13.74 12.75 -23.27
CA THR A 136 14.16 12.65 -24.66
C THR A 136 15.54 11.99 -24.76
N LYS A 137 15.70 11.06 -25.70
CA LYS A 137 16.98 10.51 -26.09
C LYS A 137 17.82 11.61 -26.78
N GLY A 138 18.49 12.41 -25.98
CA GLY A 138 19.46 13.41 -26.46
C GLY A 138 20.87 12.86 -26.39
N THR A 139 21.71 13.23 -27.36
CA THR A 139 23.16 12.96 -27.32
C THR A 139 23.83 14.22 -26.82
N VAL A 140 24.54 14.14 -25.69
CA VAL A 140 25.38 15.22 -25.19
C VAL A 140 26.74 15.09 -25.87
N LEU A 141 27.15 16.12 -26.62
CA LEU A 141 28.45 16.19 -27.23
C LEU A 141 29.39 16.90 -26.26
N ILE A 142 30.31 16.14 -25.70
CA ILE A 142 31.39 16.66 -24.82
C ILE A 142 32.65 16.72 -25.63
N GLN A 143 33.21 17.92 -25.81
CA GLN A 143 34.37 18.16 -26.66
C GLN A 143 35.68 18.28 -25.83
N ASN A 144 35.61 18.62 -24.54
CA ASN A 144 36.74 18.88 -23.68
C ASN A 144 36.63 18.19 -22.31
N ALA A 145 37.75 17.84 -21.71
CA ALA A 145 37.83 17.27 -20.37
C ALA A 145 37.19 18.18 -19.29
N ASN A 146 37.28 19.49 -19.45
CA ASN A 146 36.62 20.44 -18.53
C ASN A 146 35.10 20.43 -18.64
N GLU A 147 34.55 20.20 -19.82
CA GLU A 147 33.09 20.06 -20.01
C GLU A 147 32.58 18.80 -19.36
N LEU A 148 33.35 17.69 -19.41
CA LEU A 148 33.01 16.45 -18.72
C LEU A 148 32.98 16.62 -17.19
N LEU A 149 33.98 17.31 -16.64
CA LEU A 149 34.05 17.62 -15.21
C LEU A 149 32.90 18.54 -14.78
N ASN A 150 32.58 19.54 -15.59
CA ASN A 150 31.45 20.43 -15.31
C ASN A 150 30.09 19.74 -15.42
N TYR A 151 29.94 18.77 -16.33
CA TYR A 151 28.74 17.97 -16.46
C TYR A 151 28.51 17.10 -15.21
N SER A 152 29.55 16.37 -14.76
CA SER A 152 29.47 15.55 -13.54
C SER A 152 29.18 16.39 -12.29
N LYS A 153 29.82 17.56 -12.16
CA LYS A 153 29.52 18.48 -11.06
C LYS A 153 28.10 19.02 -11.13
N GLY A 154 27.61 19.32 -12.32
CA GLY A 154 26.21 19.77 -12.50
C GLY A 154 25.19 18.73 -12.06
N GLU A 155 25.47 17.44 -12.26
CA GLU A 155 24.61 16.34 -11.78
C GLU A 155 24.62 16.24 -10.25
N GLU A 156 25.80 16.35 -9.63
CA GLU A 156 25.95 16.38 -8.18
C GLU A 156 25.22 17.57 -7.56
N ASP A 157 25.40 18.76 -8.14
CA ASP A 157 24.76 20.00 -7.68
C ASP A 157 23.22 19.90 -7.76
N LEU A 158 22.68 19.30 -8.82
CA LEU A 158 21.24 19.07 -8.96
C LEU A 158 20.72 18.07 -7.92
N ALA A 159 21.45 16.98 -7.67
CA ALA A 159 21.10 16.01 -6.67
C ALA A 159 21.12 16.61 -5.26
N GLU A 160 22.16 17.40 -4.95
CA GLU A 160 22.26 18.10 -3.66
C GLU A 160 21.15 19.15 -3.49
N ALA A 161 20.83 19.91 -4.53
CA ALA A 161 19.75 20.88 -4.51
C ALA A 161 18.37 20.23 -4.28
N PHE A 162 18.15 19.06 -4.87
CA PHE A 162 16.93 18.28 -4.61
C PHE A 162 16.85 17.83 -3.14
N VAL A 163 17.93 17.25 -2.62
CA VAL A 163 17.96 16.78 -1.22
C VAL A 163 17.87 17.97 -0.25
N ALA A 164 18.46 19.11 -0.57
CA ALA A 164 18.35 20.33 0.23
C ALA A 164 16.88 20.81 0.35
N LYS A 165 16.08 20.69 -0.71
CA LYS A 165 14.63 20.99 -0.63
C LYS A 165 13.91 20.07 0.35
N LEU A 166 14.25 18.77 0.39
CA LEU A 166 13.69 17.82 1.34
C LEU A 166 14.05 18.19 2.79
N VAL A 167 15.31 18.56 3.02
CA VAL A 167 15.77 19.03 4.34
C VAL A 167 15.02 20.28 4.78
N ASN A 168 14.89 21.27 3.90
CA ASN A 168 14.14 22.51 4.18
C ASN A 168 12.66 22.26 4.49
N ALA A 169 12.08 21.22 3.89
CA ALA A 169 10.72 20.77 4.19
C ALA A 169 10.62 19.90 5.46
N ASN A 170 11.75 19.68 6.17
CA ASN A 170 11.86 18.78 7.33
C ASN A 170 11.40 17.35 7.02
N ILE A 171 11.68 16.83 5.83
CA ILE A 171 11.40 15.46 5.44
C ILE A 171 12.55 14.57 5.91
N ASN A 172 12.21 13.48 6.61
CA ASN A 172 13.18 12.56 7.20
C ASN A 172 13.17 11.19 6.50
N VAL A 173 12.08 10.86 5.80
CA VAL A 173 11.96 9.60 5.07
C VAL A 173 11.42 9.90 3.67
N VAL A 174 12.04 9.29 2.67
CA VAL A 174 11.61 9.37 1.28
C VAL A 174 11.26 7.98 0.77
N VAL A 175 10.07 7.85 0.21
CA VAL A 175 9.60 6.61 -0.43
C VAL A 175 9.57 6.82 -1.93
N SER A 176 10.33 6.03 -2.67
CA SER A 176 10.40 6.08 -4.14
C SER A 176 9.63 4.94 -4.78
N GLY A 177 8.84 5.25 -5.81
CA GLY A 177 8.16 4.29 -6.70
C GLY A 177 9.06 3.73 -7.81
N GLY A 178 10.27 4.28 -7.97
CA GLY A 178 11.26 3.89 -8.96
C GLY A 178 12.64 3.62 -8.39
N SER A 179 13.64 3.64 -9.25
CA SER A 179 15.05 3.55 -8.86
C SER A 179 15.48 4.81 -8.09
N ILE A 180 16.49 4.64 -7.24
CA ILE A 180 17.17 5.73 -6.58
C ILE A 180 18.59 5.70 -7.11
N SER A 181 19.10 6.82 -7.66
CA SER A 181 20.48 6.89 -8.14
C SER A 181 21.46 6.92 -6.96
N ASP A 182 22.67 6.38 -7.17
CA ASP A 182 23.70 6.31 -6.13
C ASP A 182 24.11 7.70 -5.65
N ILE A 183 24.11 8.69 -6.55
CA ILE A 183 24.41 10.08 -6.22
C ILE A 183 23.36 10.64 -5.26
N VAL A 184 22.09 10.48 -5.57
CA VAL A 184 21.00 10.92 -4.69
C VAL A 184 21.03 10.19 -3.36
N LEU A 185 21.29 8.87 -3.38
CA LEU A 185 21.40 8.06 -2.17
C LEU A 185 22.53 8.56 -1.26
N HIS A 186 23.69 8.89 -1.84
CA HIS A 186 24.82 9.48 -1.10
C HIS A 186 24.41 10.77 -0.38
N PHE A 187 23.70 11.68 -1.05
CA PHE A 187 23.23 12.91 -0.41
C PHE A 187 22.13 12.65 0.62
N LEU A 188 21.22 11.70 0.40
CA LEU A 188 20.22 11.31 1.40
C LEU A 188 20.89 10.81 2.68
N ASP A 189 21.91 9.97 2.56
CA ASP A 189 22.70 9.50 3.70
C ASP A 189 23.47 10.64 4.39
N LYS A 190 24.10 11.55 3.63
CA LYS A 190 24.79 12.73 4.14
C LYS A 190 23.87 13.60 5.01
N TYR A 191 22.63 13.81 4.58
CA TYR A 191 21.63 14.61 5.29
C TYR A 191 20.74 13.79 6.24
N LYS A 192 21.06 12.52 6.47
CA LYS A 192 20.36 11.60 7.38
C LYS A 192 18.88 11.42 7.05
N ILE A 193 18.56 11.30 5.78
CA ILE A 193 17.22 11.01 5.26
C ILE A 193 17.18 9.53 4.88
N MET A 194 16.25 8.78 5.48
CA MET A 194 16.04 7.37 5.16
C MET A 194 15.34 7.23 3.81
N ALA A 195 15.83 6.34 2.97
CA ALA A 195 15.25 6.06 1.66
C ALA A 195 14.67 4.64 1.60
N VAL A 196 13.46 4.52 1.05
CA VAL A 196 12.78 3.23 0.86
C VAL A 196 12.27 3.14 -0.57
N LYS A 197 12.56 2.02 -1.24
CA LYS A 197 12.15 1.76 -2.62
C LYS A 197 10.95 0.82 -2.66
N ILE A 198 9.84 1.24 -3.28
CA ILE A 198 8.62 0.47 -3.45
C ILE A 198 8.21 0.47 -4.92
N LEU A 199 8.52 -0.59 -5.66
CA LEU A 199 8.26 -0.67 -7.10
C LEU A 199 6.78 -0.87 -7.44
N SER A 200 6.00 -1.41 -6.50
CA SER A 200 4.58 -1.66 -6.72
C SER A 200 3.75 -0.39 -6.55
N LYS A 201 3.10 0.07 -7.62
CA LYS A 201 2.19 1.23 -7.58
C LYS A 201 1.04 1.04 -6.57
N PHE A 202 0.58 -0.18 -6.38
CA PHE A 202 -0.47 -0.50 -5.41
C PHE A 202 0.04 -0.38 -3.97
N GLU A 203 1.23 -0.89 -3.69
CA GLU A 203 1.85 -0.74 -2.36
C GLU A 203 2.17 0.72 -2.06
N LEU A 204 2.70 1.45 -3.05
CA LEU A 204 2.98 2.88 -2.90
C LEU A 204 1.73 3.69 -2.53
N ARG A 205 0.60 3.40 -3.18
CA ARG A 205 -0.70 4.04 -2.86
C ARG A 205 -1.16 3.71 -1.44
N ARG A 206 -0.99 2.46 -0.99
CA ARG A 206 -1.33 2.06 0.38
C ARG A 206 -0.44 2.76 1.42
N VAL A 207 0.86 2.83 1.15
CA VAL A 207 1.78 3.59 2.01
C VAL A 207 1.38 5.04 2.09
N ALA A 208 1.13 5.70 0.95
CA ALA A 208 0.70 7.09 0.92
C ALA A 208 -0.58 7.32 1.72
N ARG A 209 -1.58 6.43 1.61
CA ARG A 209 -2.80 6.48 2.43
C ARG A 209 -2.51 6.28 3.91
N ALA A 210 -1.68 5.29 4.28
CA ALA A 210 -1.35 5.00 5.67
C ALA A 210 -0.65 6.18 6.37
N VAL A 211 0.23 6.89 5.66
CA VAL A 211 0.95 8.06 6.18
C VAL A 211 0.25 9.39 5.89
N ARG A 212 -0.91 9.37 5.23
CA ARG A 212 -1.68 10.56 4.81
C ARG A 212 -0.85 11.53 3.97
N ALA A 213 0.03 11.01 3.13
CA ALA A 213 0.87 11.78 2.23
C ALA A 213 0.28 11.85 0.81
N ALA A 214 0.51 12.97 0.13
CA ALA A 214 0.27 13.05 -1.31
C ALA A 214 1.39 12.35 -2.07
N ILE A 215 1.04 11.71 -3.20
CA ILE A 215 2.02 11.08 -4.08
C ILE A 215 2.50 12.13 -5.07
N LEU A 216 3.80 12.40 -5.05
CA LEU A 216 4.46 13.34 -5.96
C LEU A 216 4.91 12.60 -7.23
N SER A 217 4.59 13.15 -8.39
CA SER A 217 4.94 12.56 -9.70
C SER A 217 6.25 13.10 -10.28
N GLU A 218 6.75 14.19 -9.74
CA GLU A 218 7.93 14.90 -10.24
C GLU A 218 8.84 15.34 -9.10
N LEU A 219 10.14 15.49 -9.41
CA LEU A 219 11.15 16.04 -8.52
C LEU A 219 11.17 17.57 -8.66
N LYS A 220 10.28 18.25 -7.97
CA LYS A 220 10.25 19.74 -7.97
C LYS A 220 10.63 20.32 -6.64
#